data_1f42fcd9b77c4d71a27a42fbb5dd5a07
#
_entry.id   1f42fcd9b77c4d71a27a42fbb5dd5a07
#
_cell.length_a   1.000
_cell.length_b   1.000
_cell.length_c   1.000
_cell.angle_alpha   90.00
_cell.angle_beta   90.00
_cell.angle_gamma   90.00
#
_symmetry.space_group_name_H-M   'P 1'
#
loop_
_entity.id
_entity.type
_entity.pdbx_description
1 polymer ?
#
loop_
_entity_poly.entity_id
_entity_poly.type
_entity_poly.pdbx_seq_one_letter_code
_entity_poly.pdbx_strand_id
1 'polypeptide(L)'
;MLKIFKKQSGGYCDGLNRRDFLQIGGGGLGALSLPSLLRAESKLADSSVDKAVIHLHLAGGPSHQDMFDLKPDAPTEFRGEFNPVHTNVSGMDICEHMPQLSMMADKFAVIRSLVGMQNSHSHFHTSTGYDKKNLSNVGGRPYFGSVIARLQGTTETGAPPYISYIGGEPGYLGPVYRPYKPSGTDLKLRSISEERLSDRRKLLGSLD
;
A
#
# COMPACT_ATOMS: atom_id res chain seq x y z
N MET A 1 -2.41 -5.06 -39.91
CA MET A 1 -3.45 -6.07 -40.16
C MET A 1 -3.16 -7.24 -39.22
N LEU A 2 -3.81 -7.31 -38.07
CA LEU A 2 -3.58 -8.34 -37.07
C LEU A 2 -4.45 -9.56 -37.39
N LYS A 3 -3.84 -10.66 -37.86
CA LYS A 3 -4.53 -11.97 -37.97
C LYS A 3 -4.42 -12.70 -36.64
N ILE A 4 -5.46 -12.66 -35.83
CA ILE A 4 -5.47 -13.24 -34.47
C ILE A 4 -5.73 -14.75 -34.48
N PHE A 5 -6.30 -15.33 -35.56
CA PHE A 5 -6.59 -16.76 -35.64
C PHE A 5 -6.21 -17.37 -36.98
N LYS A 6 -5.35 -18.36 -36.96
CA LYS A 6 -5.12 -19.28 -38.06
C LYS A 6 -5.54 -20.68 -37.57
N LYS A 7 -6.59 -21.22 -38.18
CA LYS A 7 -7.11 -22.56 -37.90
C LYS A 7 -6.06 -23.59 -38.33
N GLN A 8 -5.39 -24.25 -37.38
CA GLN A 8 -4.62 -25.46 -37.63
C GLN A 8 -5.16 -26.58 -36.75
N SER A 9 -5.42 -27.72 -37.35
CA SER A 9 -5.93 -28.95 -36.74
C SER A 9 -4.89 -29.52 -35.77
N GLY A 10 -5.24 -29.64 -34.51
CA GLY A 10 -4.39 -30.21 -33.48
C GLY A 10 -4.33 -29.36 -32.20
N GLY A 11 -5.46 -28.80 -31.77
CA GLY A 11 -5.55 -28.00 -30.55
C GLY A 11 -6.18 -28.74 -29.37
N TYR A 12 -6.00 -28.21 -28.19
CA TYR A 12 -6.75 -28.57 -26.99
C TYR A 12 -8.25 -28.26 -27.20
N CYS A 13 -9.11 -28.71 -26.30
CA CYS A 13 -10.60 -28.60 -26.42
C CYS A 13 -11.10 -27.15 -26.60
N ASP A 14 -10.28 -26.14 -26.30
CA ASP A 14 -10.55 -24.69 -26.45
C ASP A 14 -10.07 -24.10 -27.78
N GLY A 15 -9.41 -24.90 -28.63
CA GLY A 15 -8.94 -24.48 -29.95
C GLY A 15 -7.72 -23.54 -29.95
N LEU A 16 -7.14 -23.23 -28.79
CA LEU A 16 -5.93 -22.43 -28.65
C LEU A 16 -4.68 -23.30 -28.59
N ASN A 17 -3.65 -22.97 -29.37
CA ASN A 17 -2.36 -23.63 -29.24
C ASN A 17 -1.47 -22.85 -28.25
N ARG A 18 -0.42 -23.53 -27.69
CA ARG A 18 0.49 -22.91 -26.71
C ARG A 18 1.16 -21.64 -27.22
N ARG A 19 1.44 -21.56 -28.49
CA ARG A 19 2.11 -20.42 -29.10
C ARG A 19 1.19 -19.21 -29.19
N ASP A 20 -0.07 -19.43 -29.54
CA ASP A 20 -1.07 -18.35 -29.59
C ASP A 20 -1.41 -17.87 -28.18
N PHE A 21 -1.47 -18.77 -27.19
CA PHE A 21 -1.63 -18.41 -25.78
C PHE A 21 -0.46 -17.55 -25.28
N LEU A 22 0.78 -17.93 -25.60
CA LEU A 22 1.96 -17.14 -25.23
C LEU A 22 2.05 -15.81 -25.97
N GLN A 23 1.58 -15.72 -27.22
CA GLN A 23 1.51 -14.46 -27.97
C GLN A 23 0.45 -13.51 -27.40
N ILE A 24 -0.72 -14.03 -27.03
CA ILE A 24 -1.78 -13.26 -26.39
C ILE A 24 -1.34 -12.83 -25.00
N GLY A 25 -0.78 -13.74 -24.20
CA GLY A 25 -0.24 -13.45 -22.88
C GLY A 25 0.92 -12.47 -22.90
N GLY A 26 1.87 -12.65 -23.82
CA GLY A 26 3.02 -11.76 -23.99
C GLY A 26 2.62 -10.35 -24.49
N GLY A 27 1.64 -10.27 -25.39
CA GLY A 27 1.09 -8.99 -25.85
C GLY A 27 0.29 -8.25 -24.80
N GLY A 28 -0.52 -8.97 -24.01
CA GLY A 28 -1.31 -8.41 -22.91
C GLY A 28 -0.45 -7.95 -21.75
N LEU A 29 0.53 -8.77 -21.34
CA LEU A 29 1.47 -8.42 -20.26
C LEU A 29 2.45 -7.32 -20.68
N GLY A 30 2.81 -7.24 -21.97
CA GLY A 30 3.64 -6.17 -22.49
C GLY A 30 2.96 -4.79 -22.48
N ALA A 31 1.63 -4.76 -22.67
CA ALA A 31 0.85 -3.52 -22.59
C ALA A 31 0.66 -3.02 -21.15
N LEU A 32 0.63 -3.95 -20.17
CA LEU A 32 0.53 -3.66 -18.73
C LEU A 32 1.88 -3.75 -18.01
N SER A 33 2.99 -3.73 -18.76
CA SER A 33 4.32 -3.79 -18.16
C SER A 33 4.61 -2.55 -17.31
N LEU A 34 5.34 -2.71 -16.22
CA LEU A 34 5.79 -1.62 -15.36
C LEU A 34 6.35 -0.42 -16.15
N PRO A 35 7.13 -0.59 -17.25
CA PRO A 35 7.55 0.52 -18.09
C PRO A 35 6.42 1.28 -18.77
N SER A 36 5.32 0.63 -19.18
CA SER A 36 4.18 1.34 -19.78
C SER A 36 3.34 2.07 -18.75
N LEU A 37 3.21 1.52 -17.53
CA LEU A 37 2.62 2.20 -16.39
C LEU A 37 3.44 3.44 -16.00
N LEU A 38 4.76 3.30 -15.87
CA LEU A 38 5.65 4.42 -15.56
C LEU A 38 5.66 5.50 -16.65
N ARG A 39 5.55 5.11 -17.92
CA ARG A 39 5.39 6.07 -19.04
C ARG A 39 4.01 6.75 -19.04
N ALA A 40 2.96 6.05 -18.64
CA ALA A 40 1.65 6.66 -18.47
C ALA A 40 1.65 7.65 -17.29
N GLU A 41 2.28 7.29 -16.16
CA GLU A 41 2.47 8.19 -15.01
C GLU A 41 3.31 9.43 -15.39
N SER A 42 4.39 9.26 -16.14
CA SER A 42 5.22 10.41 -16.56
C SER A 42 4.49 11.37 -17.51
N LYS A 43 3.52 10.90 -18.28
CA LYS A 43 2.65 11.73 -19.11
C LYS A 43 1.53 12.43 -18.32
N LEU A 44 1.16 11.86 -17.17
CA LEU A 44 0.21 12.44 -16.22
C LEU A 44 0.91 13.37 -15.21
N ALA A 45 2.23 13.33 -15.13
CA ALA A 45 3.05 14.09 -14.18
C ALA A 45 3.08 15.60 -14.46
N ASP A 46 2.44 16.07 -15.52
CA ASP A 46 2.16 17.50 -15.75
C ASP A 46 1.02 18.03 -14.84
N SER A 47 0.34 17.15 -14.12
CA SER A 47 -0.46 17.48 -12.95
C SER A 47 0.27 16.92 -11.72
N SER A 48 1.09 17.73 -11.08
CA SER A 48 1.70 17.45 -9.78
C SER A 48 0.62 17.40 -8.70
N VAL A 49 -0.21 16.35 -8.75
CA VAL A 49 -1.10 16.05 -7.64
C VAL A 49 -0.22 15.44 -6.57
N ASP A 50 0.06 16.19 -5.52
CA ASP A 50 0.75 15.69 -4.35
C ASP A 50 -0.02 14.48 -3.80
N LYS A 51 0.55 13.30 -4.00
CA LYS A 51 -0.05 12.05 -3.54
C LYS A 51 0.37 11.80 -2.10
N ALA A 52 -0.60 11.62 -1.21
CA ALA A 52 -0.37 11.20 0.17
C ALA A 52 -0.86 9.76 0.38
N VAL A 53 -0.15 9.03 1.25
CA VAL A 53 -0.54 7.67 1.65
C VAL A 53 -0.88 7.67 3.13
N ILE A 54 -2.07 7.20 3.46
CA ILE A 54 -2.50 6.97 4.84
C ILE A 54 -2.57 5.47 5.07
N HIS A 55 -1.73 4.95 5.95
CA HIS A 55 -1.71 3.55 6.35
C HIS A 55 -2.44 3.38 7.68
N LEU A 56 -3.57 2.68 7.66
CA LEU A 56 -4.31 2.29 8.85
C LEU A 56 -3.95 0.85 9.21
N HIS A 57 -3.23 0.67 10.31
CA HIS A 57 -2.92 -0.65 10.84
C HIS A 57 -3.95 -1.04 11.90
N LEU A 58 -4.73 -2.07 11.61
CA LEU A 58 -5.65 -2.68 12.55
C LEU A 58 -4.91 -3.80 13.29
N ALA A 59 -4.44 -3.50 14.49
CA ALA A 59 -3.72 -4.48 15.29
C ALA A 59 -4.69 -5.52 15.86
N GLY A 60 -4.37 -6.78 15.72
CA GLY A 60 -4.79 -7.97 16.48
C GLY A 60 -6.24 -8.15 16.98
N GLY A 61 -7.13 -7.20 16.81
CA GLY A 61 -8.50 -7.29 17.28
C GLY A 61 -9.47 -7.78 16.21
N PRO A 62 -9.67 -7.03 15.11
CA PRO A 62 -10.64 -7.40 14.10
C PRO A 62 -10.09 -8.50 13.20
N SER A 63 -10.79 -9.65 13.21
CA SER A 63 -10.50 -10.77 12.31
C SER A 63 -10.88 -10.41 10.87
N HIS A 64 -10.10 -10.86 9.88
CA HIS A 64 -10.47 -10.71 8.48
C HIS A 64 -11.76 -11.46 8.14
N GLN A 65 -12.06 -12.56 8.84
CA GLN A 65 -13.27 -13.35 8.71
C GLN A 65 -14.51 -12.60 9.19
N ASP A 66 -14.35 -11.64 10.08
CA ASP A 66 -15.44 -10.80 10.60
C ASP A 66 -15.59 -9.49 9.85
N MET A 67 -14.75 -9.22 8.84
CA MET A 67 -14.74 -7.96 8.11
C MET A 67 -14.95 -8.13 6.60
N PHE A 68 -13.91 -8.58 5.89
CA PHE A 68 -13.85 -8.56 4.42
C PHE A 68 -13.82 -9.95 3.79
N ASP A 69 -13.66 -11.01 4.57
CA ASP A 69 -13.48 -12.39 4.08
C ASP A 69 -14.28 -13.40 4.94
N LEU A 70 -15.58 -13.22 5.02
CA LEU A 70 -16.48 -13.95 5.93
C LEU A 70 -16.57 -15.45 5.65
N LYS A 71 -16.27 -15.91 4.42
CA LYS A 71 -16.30 -17.31 4.01
C LYS A 71 -17.65 -18.02 4.33
N PRO A 72 -18.79 -17.51 3.84
CA PRO A 72 -20.12 -18.03 4.24
C PRO A 72 -20.32 -19.51 3.96
N ASP A 73 -19.66 -20.05 2.93
CA ASP A 73 -19.74 -21.45 2.52
C ASP A 73 -18.78 -22.38 3.29
N ALA A 74 -17.94 -21.81 4.17
CA ALA A 74 -17.04 -22.61 4.98
C ALA A 74 -17.76 -23.24 6.19
N PRO A 75 -17.21 -24.35 6.75
CA PRO A 75 -17.69 -24.90 8.02
C PRO A 75 -17.70 -23.85 9.13
N THR A 76 -18.61 -24.03 10.10
CA THR A 76 -18.85 -23.05 11.20
C THR A 76 -17.60 -22.72 12.01
N GLU A 77 -16.65 -23.65 12.07
CA GLU A 77 -15.37 -23.49 12.78
C GLU A 77 -14.40 -22.51 12.09
N PHE A 78 -14.65 -22.20 10.80
CA PHE A 78 -13.77 -21.37 9.98
C PHE A 78 -14.42 -20.07 9.48
N ARG A 79 -15.74 -19.97 9.50
CA ARG A 79 -16.45 -18.76 9.09
C ARG A 79 -16.61 -17.80 10.28
N GLY A 80 -16.74 -16.50 9.98
CA GLY A 80 -17.10 -15.49 10.96
C GLY A 80 -18.52 -15.65 11.50
N GLU A 81 -18.82 -15.02 12.63
CA GLU A 81 -20.16 -15.03 13.25
C GLU A 81 -21.15 -14.12 12.51
N PHE A 82 -20.63 -13.13 11.77
CA PHE A 82 -21.46 -12.11 11.12
C PHE A 82 -21.89 -12.53 9.71
N ASN A 83 -22.99 -11.96 9.24
CA ASN A 83 -23.53 -12.25 7.93
C ASN A 83 -22.90 -11.35 6.84
N PRO A 84 -22.74 -11.86 5.61
CA PRO A 84 -22.33 -11.05 4.49
C PRO A 84 -23.46 -10.13 4.03
N VAL A 85 -23.12 -8.89 3.68
CA VAL A 85 -23.99 -7.96 2.98
C VAL A 85 -23.43 -7.67 1.59
N HIS A 86 -24.31 -7.64 0.60
CA HIS A 86 -23.94 -7.29 -0.76
C HIS A 86 -23.46 -5.85 -0.85
N THR A 87 -22.42 -5.64 -1.62
CA THR A 87 -21.90 -4.31 -1.90
C THR A 87 -22.43 -3.77 -3.23
N ASN A 88 -22.11 -2.50 -3.53
CA ASN A 88 -22.38 -1.90 -4.84
C ASN A 88 -21.51 -2.50 -5.98
N VAL A 89 -20.60 -3.43 -5.65
CA VAL A 89 -19.80 -4.20 -6.63
C VAL A 89 -20.24 -5.65 -6.63
N SER A 90 -20.68 -6.15 -7.76
CA SER A 90 -21.14 -7.53 -7.90
C SER A 90 -20.02 -8.54 -7.55
N GLY A 91 -20.36 -9.55 -6.74
CA GLY A 91 -19.42 -10.58 -6.28
C GLY A 91 -18.49 -10.15 -5.14
N MET A 92 -18.70 -8.97 -4.57
CA MET A 92 -17.96 -8.49 -3.41
C MET A 92 -18.91 -8.32 -2.23
N ASP A 93 -18.80 -9.20 -1.25
CA ASP A 93 -19.56 -9.15 -0.01
C ASP A 93 -18.64 -8.81 1.15
N ILE A 94 -19.14 -8.03 2.11
CA ILE A 94 -18.43 -7.66 3.34
C ILE A 94 -19.35 -7.83 4.55
N CYS A 95 -18.83 -7.64 5.75
CA CYS A 95 -19.59 -7.78 6.98
C CYS A 95 -20.79 -6.82 7.06
N GLU A 96 -21.92 -7.29 7.55
CA GLU A 96 -23.16 -6.53 7.77
C GLU A 96 -22.98 -5.30 8.67
N HIS A 97 -21.97 -5.29 9.53
CA HIS A 97 -21.65 -4.16 10.40
C HIS A 97 -20.89 -3.02 9.70
N MET A 98 -20.62 -3.16 8.40
CA MET A 98 -19.96 -2.13 7.59
C MET A 98 -20.85 -1.56 6.46
N PRO A 99 -22.07 -1.09 6.74
CA PRO A 99 -23.04 -0.69 5.69
C PRO A 99 -22.55 0.51 4.86
N GLN A 100 -21.77 1.42 5.44
CA GLN A 100 -21.21 2.55 4.69
C GLN A 100 -20.13 2.10 3.71
N LEU A 101 -19.28 1.15 4.09
CA LEU A 101 -18.27 0.60 3.21
C LEU A 101 -18.90 -0.25 2.09
N SER A 102 -20.01 -0.95 2.35
CA SER A 102 -20.70 -1.71 1.32
C SER A 102 -21.19 -0.83 0.16
N MET A 103 -21.59 0.39 0.43
CA MET A 103 -22.01 1.38 -0.59
C MET A 103 -20.84 2.03 -1.33
N MET A 104 -19.61 1.83 -0.86
CA MET A 104 -18.38 2.45 -1.39
C MET A 104 -17.39 1.43 -1.94
N ALA A 105 -17.80 0.19 -2.15
CA ALA A 105 -16.90 -0.89 -2.56
C ALA A 105 -16.24 -0.65 -3.93
N ASP A 106 -16.85 0.17 -4.78
CA ASP A 106 -16.28 0.65 -6.03
C ASP A 106 -15.04 1.56 -5.86
N LYS A 107 -14.77 2.01 -4.64
CA LYS A 107 -13.66 2.93 -4.31
C LYS A 107 -12.45 2.26 -3.70
N PHE A 108 -12.52 0.96 -3.38
CA PHE A 108 -11.41 0.22 -2.78
C PHE A 108 -11.28 -1.18 -3.35
N ALA A 109 -10.12 -1.79 -3.12
CA ALA A 109 -9.87 -3.18 -3.49
C ALA A 109 -9.58 -4.00 -2.23
N VAL A 110 -10.06 -5.25 -2.20
CA VAL A 110 -9.79 -6.21 -1.12
C VAL A 110 -8.89 -7.31 -1.64
N ILE A 111 -7.75 -7.50 -0.99
CA ILE A 111 -6.83 -8.60 -1.29
C ILE A 111 -7.01 -9.68 -0.23
N ARG A 112 -7.67 -10.78 -0.58
CA ARG A 112 -7.98 -11.91 0.32
C ARG A 112 -6.93 -13.03 0.26
N SER A 113 -6.04 -13.00 -0.71
CA SER A 113 -5.09 -14.08 -1.03
C SER A 113 -3.68 -13.85 -0.45
N LEU A 114 -3.55 -13.03 0.59
CA LEU A 114 -2.26 -12.80 1.25
C LEU A 114 -1.82 -14.07 1.99
N VAL A 115 -0.59 -14.52 1.71
CA VAL A 115 0.04 -15.68 2.34
C VAL A 115 1.40 -15.31 2.93
N GLY A 116 1.94 -16.17 3.80
CA GLY A 116 3.28 -15.98 4.34
C GLY A 116 3.35 -14.96 5.50
N MET A 117 2.21 -14.55 6.04
CA MET A 117 2.16 -13.68 7.21
C MET A 117 2.62 -14.43 8.46
N GLN A 118 3.36 -13.73 9.32
CA GLN A 118 3.74 -14.28 10.63
C GLN A 118 2.56 -14.26 11.59
N ASN A 119 2.44 -15.30 12.42
CA ASN A 119 1.53 -15.32 13.54
C ASN A 119 2.06 -14.40 14.66
N SER A 120 1.84 -13.10 14.50
CA SER A 120 2.32 -12.07 15.42
C SER A 120 1.43 -10.83 15.36
N HIS A 121 1.19 -10.20 16.50
CA HIS A 121 0.50 -8.91 16.59
C HIS A 121 1.38 -7.72 16.16
N SER A 122 2.58 -7.97 15.66
CA SER A 122 3.51 -6.93 15.24
C SER A 122 3.14 -6.37 13.86
N HIS A 123 3.06 -5.05 13.78
CA HIS A 123 2.88 -4.33 12.51
C HIS A 123 4.14 -4.34 11.61
N PHE A 124 5.26 -4.91 12.08
CA PHE A 124 6.51 -4.96 11.32
C PHE A 124 6.34 -5.67 9.98
N HIS A 125 5.73 -6.87 10.00
CA HIS A 125 5.56 -7.67 8.80
C HIS A 125 4.65 -6.99 7.76
N THR A 126 3.52 -6.43 8.19
CA THR A 126 2.60 -5.69 7.32
C THR A 126 3.21 -4.40 6.75
N SER A 127 4.15 -3.81 7.48
CA SER A 127 4.81 -2.55 7.08
C SER A 127 6.09 -2.74 6.27
N THR A 128 6.69 -3.93 6.29
CA THR A 128 7.95 -4.23 5.58
C THR A 128 7.82 -5.31 4.52
N GLY A 129 6.85 -6.23 4.66
CA GLY A 129 6.73 -7.45 3.85
C GLY A 129 7.75 -8.55 4.22
N TYR A 130 8.49 -8.38 5.31
CA TYR A 130 9.57 -9.28 5.70
C TYR A 130 9.51 -9.68 7.17
N ASP A 131 10.16 -10.82 7.50
CA ASP A 131 10.42 -11.21 8.88
C ASP A 131 11.37 -10.20 9.54
N LYS A 132 11.16 -9.94 10.84
CA LYS A 132 11.98 -9.05 11.65
C LYS A 132 13.46 -9.47 11.70
N LYS A 133 13.76 -10.74 11.52
CA LYS A 133 15.13 -11.26 11.45
C LYS A 133 15.83 -10.93 10.12
N ASN A 134 15.08 -10.59 9.08
CA ASN A 134 15.65 -10.31 7.76
C ASN A 134 16.53 -9.06 7.82
N LEU A 135 17.77 -9.20 7.40
CA LEU A 135 18.80 -8.14 7.42
C LEU A 135 19.01 -7.46 8.79
N SER A 136 18.71 -8.15 9.90
CA SER A 136 18.86 -7.60 11.25
C SER A 136 20.29 -7.16 11.57
N ASN A 137 21.30 -7.81 11.00
CA ASN A 137 22.73 -7.49 11.14
C ASN A 137 23.13 -6.13 10.51
N VAL A 138 22.32 -5.60 9.59
CA VAL A 138 22.58 -4.31 8.90
C VAL A 138 21.46 -3.29 9.18
N GLY A 139 20.75 -3.44 10.29
CA GLY A 139 19.70 -2.52 10.72
C GLY A 139 18.27 -2.97 10.38
N GLY A 140 18.12 -4.12 9.73
CA GLY A 140 16.79 -4.64 9.35
C GLY A 140 16.18 -4.01 8.11
N ARG A 141 14.99 -4.46 7.75
CA ARG A 141 14.21 -3.90 6.64
C ARG A 141 13.51 -2.60 7.05
N PRO A 142 13.51 -1.61 6.17
CA PRO A 142 12.79 -0.35 6.44
C PRO A 142 11.27 -0.55 6.30
N TYR A 143 10.52 0.20 7.09
CA TYR A 143 9.10 0.37 6.86
C TYR A 143 8.88 1.12 5.55
N PHE A 144 7.79 0.84 4.84
CA PHE A 144 7.50 1.46 3.55
C PHE A 144 7.48 3.00 3.61
N GLY A 145 7.01 3.58 4.73
CA GLY A 145 7.05 5.03 4.94
C GLY A 145 8.48 5.61 4.95
N SER A 146 9.45 4.87 5.49
CA SER A 146 10.86 5.27 5.43
C SER A 146 11.42 5.19 4.00
N VAL A 147 10.95 4.22 3.21
CA VAL A 147 11.30 4.14 1.78
C VAL A 147 10.74 5.33 1.00
N ILE A 148 9.47 5.67 1.23
CA ILE A 148 8.82 6.83 0.61
C ILE A 148 9.55 8.12 1.01
N ALA A 149 9.87 8.30 2.29
CA ALA A 149 10.62 9.45 2.77
C ALA A 149 11.99 9.61 2.09
N ARG A 150 12.67 8.49 1.81
CA ARG A 150 13.92 8.52 1.06
C ARG A 150 13.73 8.91 -0.41
N LEU A 151 12.66 8.44 -1.05
CA LEU A 151 12.40 8.69 -2.47
C LEU A 151 11.89 10.11 -2.74
N GLN A 152 11.04 10.62 -1.86
CA GLN A 152 10.44 11.95 -2.00
C GLN A 152 11.32 13.07 -1.43
N GLY A 153 12.17 12.75 -0.44
CA GLY A 153 12.96 13.76 0.26
C GLY A 153 12.13 14.60 1.23
N THR A 154 12.63 15.78 1.55
CA THR A 154 11.94 16.76 2.39
C THR A 154 10.86 17.48 1.59
N THR A 155 9.71 17.75 2.22
CA THR A 155 8.66 18.55 1.60
C THR A 155 9.09 20.01 1.50
N GLU A 156 8.61 20.74 0.48
CA GLU A 156 8.88 22.19 0.31
C GLU A 156 8.48 23.01 1.53
N THR A 157 7.42 22.58 2.22
CA THR A 157 6.94 23.23 3.44
C THR A 157 7.76 22.89 4.69
N GLY A 158 8.74 21.97 4.59
CA GLY A 158 9.50 21.46 5.72
C GLY A 158 8.72 20.50 6.61
N ALA A 159 7.55 20.03 6.19
CA ALA A 159 6.81 19.00 6.91
C ALA A 159 7.54 17.65 6.80
N PRO A 160 7.52 16.81 7.87
CA PRO A 160 8.12 15.49 7.80
C PRO A 160 7.45 14.65 6.71
N PRO A 161 8.21 14.03 5.79
CA PRO A 161 7.64 13.21 4.71
C PRO A 161 7.05 11.89 5.20
N TYR A 162 7.37 11.48 6.42
CA TYR A 162 6.85 10.30 7.08
C TYR A 162 6.46 10.59 8.52
N ILE A 163 5.18 10.42 8.82
CA ILE A 163 4.60 10.58 10.16
C ILE A 163 4.00 9.24 10.59
N SER A 164 4.26 8.80 11.82
CA SER A 164 3.69 7.55 12.33
C SER A 164 3.41 7.61 13.83
N TYR A 165 2.20 7.21 14.22
CA TYR A 165 1.80 7.05 15.63
C TYR A 165 2.21 5.70 16.21
N ILE A 166 2.30 4.67 15.36
CA ILE A 166 2.64 3.29 15.78
C ILE A 166 4.15 3.02 15.80
N GLY A 167 4.97 4.01 15.43
CA GLY A 167 6.40 3.85 15.25
C GLY A 167 6.75 3.48 13.81
N GLY A 168 8.01 3.13 13.59
CA GLY A 168 8.53 2.74 12.29
C GLY A 168 10.04 2.61 12.37
N GLU A 169 10.57 1.60 11.71
CA GLU A 169 11.99 1.35 11.66
C GLU A 169 12.53 1.79 10.29
N PRO A 170 13.54 2.64 10.24
CA PRO A 170 14.16 3.04 8.99
C PRO A 170 15.05 1.94 8.41
N GLY A 171 15.32 0.88 9.18
CA GLY A 171 16.16 -0.23 8.77
C GLY A 171 17.53 0.22 8.27
N TYR A 172 18.03 -0.46 7.24
CA TYR A 172 19.33 -0.15 6.61
C TYR A 172 19.38 1.23 5.93
N LEU A 173 18.26 1.94 5.81
CA LEU A 173 18.26 3.31 5.27
C LEU A 173 18.85 4.34 6.23
N GLY A 174 18.92 4.00 7.53
CA GLY A 174 19.50 4.85 8.55
C GLY A 174 18.52 5.82 9.22
N PRO A 175 18.93 6.42 10.35
CA PRO A 175 18.04 7.15 11.26
C PRO A 175 17.43 8.43 10.68
N VAL A 176 17.97 8.98 9.61
CA VAL A 176 17.45 10.18 8.93
C VAL A 176 16.05 9.95 8.38
N TYR A 177 15.73 8.70 8.01
CA TYR A 177 14.42 8.32 7.46
C TYR A 177 13.46 7.73 8.50
N ARG A 178 13.76 7.95 9.79
CA ARG A 178 12.85 7.57 10.88
C ARG A 178 11.59 8.42 10.84
N PRO A 179 10.40 7.84 11.12
CA PRO A 179 9.19 8.63 11.16
C PRO A 179 9.23 9.71 12.24
N TYR A 180 8.63 10.83 11.94
CA TYR A 180 8.23 11.77 12.97
C TYR A 180 7.08 11.15 13.76
N LYS A 181 7.23 11.06 15.08
CA LYS A 181 6.18 10.56 15.98
C LYS A 181 5.55 11.76 16.69
N PRO A 182 4.33 12.16 16.32
CA PRO A 182 3.65 13.26 17.01
C PRO A 182 3.41 12.88 18.48
N SER A 183 3.74 13.78 19.40
CA SER A 183 3.28 13.72 20.78
C SER A 183 2.36 14.89 21.03
N GLY A 184 1.39 14.76 21.93
CA GLY A 184 0.44 15.85 22.23
C GLY A 184 1.09 17.15 22.70
N THR A 185 2.38 17.12 23.04
CA THR A 185 3.18 18.27 23.44
C THR A 185 4.03 18.86 22.33
N ASP A 186 4.19 18.16 21.20
CA ASP A 186 5.10 18.55 20.10
C ASP A 186 4.53 19.67 19.22
N LEU A 187 3.23 19.93 19.33
CA LEU A 187 2.59 21.07 18.69
C LEU A 187 2.89 22.41 19.41
N LYS A 188 3.53 22.36 20.57
CA LYS A 188 3.98 23.55 21.29
C LYS A 188 5.50 23.69 21.16
N LEU A 189 5.94 24.79 20.62
CA LEU A 189 7.36 25.18 20.63
C LEU A 189 7.83 25.34 22.08
N ARG A 190 8.54 24.36 22.62
CA ARG A 190 8.92 24.31 24.05
C ARG A 190 9.87 25.40 24.50
N SER A 191 10.60 26.03 23.59
CA SER A 191 11.67 26.98 23.98
C SER A 191 11.85 28.12 22.99
N ILE A 192 11.02 28.23 21.97
CA ILE A 192 11.18 29.20 20.89
C ILE A 192 9.79 29.73 20.54
N SER A 193 9.63 31.08 20.52
CA SER A 193 8.41 31.69 19.97
C SER A 193 8.37 31.53 18.44
N GLU A 194 7.17 31.59 17.84
CA GLU A 194 7.00 31.53 16.39
C GLU A 194 7.81 32.65 15.68
N GLU A 195 7.90 33.84 16.27
CA GLU A 195 8.72 34.94 15.76
C GLU A 195 10.19 34.56 15.67
N ARG A 196 10.76 34.00 16.74
CA ARG A 196 12.17 33.55 16.75
C ARG A 196 12.42 32.40 15.74
N LEU A 197 11.43 31.54 15.52
CA LEU A 197 11.53 30.50 14.51
C LEU A 197 11.54 31.10 13.09
N SER A 198 10.67 32.07 12.84
CA SER A 198 10.62 32.83 11.58
C SER A 198 11.92 33.55 11.30
N ASP A 199 12.49 34.22 12.31
CA ASP A 199 13.75 34.95 12.17
C ASP A 199 14.93 34.02 11.89
N ARG A 200 14.97 32.84 12.52
CA ARG A 200 15.98 31.82 12.22
C ARG A 200 15.85 31.26 10.80
N ARG A 201 14.62 31.08 10.30
CA ARG A 201 14.38 30.68 8.91
C ARG A 201 14.86 31.74 7.91
N LYS A 202 14.57 33.01 8.18
CA LYS A 202 15.06 34.14 7.37
C LYS A 202 16.59 34.18 7.36
N LEU A 203 17.24 33.99 8.53
CA LEU A 203 18.67 33.96 8.65
C LEU A 203 19.28 32.80 7.83
N LEU A 204 18.70 31.60 7.90
CA LEU A 204 19.16 30.46 7.11
C LEU A 204 19.04 30.74 5.60
N GLY A 205 17.91 31.29 5.15
CA GLY A 205 17.72 31.64 3.74
C GLY A 205 18.59 32.82 3.26
N SER A 206 19.27 33.54 4.15
CA SER A 206 20.24 34.58 3.80
C SER A 206 21.68 34.08 3.74
N LEU A 207 21.92 32.81 4.15
CA LEU A 207 23.25 32.18 4.16
C LEU A 207 23.43 31.19 2.97
N ASP A 208 22.36 30.85 2.26
CA ASP A 208 22.36 30.10 0.99
C ASP A 208 22.30 31.05 -0.22
#